data_8f5bc6d82daf9e0b3f87d2fba24d6e7a
#
_entry.id   8f5bc6d82daf9e0b3f87d2fba24d6e7a
#
_cell.length_a   1.000
_cell.length_b   1.000
_cell.length_c   1.000
_cell.angle_alpha   90.00
_cell.angle_beta   90.00
_cell.angle_gamma   90.00
#
_symmetry.space_group_name_H-M   'P 1'
#
loop_
_entity.id
_entity.type
_entity.pdbx_description
1 polymer ?
#
loop_
_entity_poly.entity_id
_entity_poly.type
_entity_poly.pdbx_seq_one_letter_code
_entity_poly.pdbx_strand_id
1 'polypeptide(L)'
;TGLISRFFIGKYRTKQFGLSSAITNVTLVLATILTGYLAEVNWHLPFAVYLLPLISIVLSVYLKRSMENEPAIVSKSEVKAPVAADPVTVPGKYGVDIKHLVQIMCFYGLATYLVIIVSFNLPFLMKEYKFTSGNSGLMISLFFLAIMAPGFILNQIVDLFKQKTKFVSLLAIALGMALILISRTEWLIGLGCIFIGFGYGVIQPIAYDKTTRTAIPEKVTLALAFVMAMNYLAILLCPFIIDFFQSIL
;
A
#
# COMPACT_ATOMS: atom_id res chain seq x y z
N THR A 1 9.06 6.32 3.96
CA THR A 1 8.15 6.29 5.15
C THR A 1 8.83 6.91 6.37
N GLY A 2 10.08 6.55 6.73
CA GLY A 2 10.78 7.08 7.91
C GLY A 2 10.94 8.60 7.92
N LEU A 3 11.27 9.22 6.80
CA LEU A 3 11.35 10.68 6.67
C LEU A 3 10.00 11.34 6.92
N ILE A 4 8.92 10.82 6.34
CA ILE A 4 7.57 11.34 6.54
C ILE A 4 7.20 11.35 8.03
N SER A 5 7.54 10.30 8.77
CA SER A 5 7.24 10.22 10.21
C SER A 5 8.01 11.23 11.05
N ARG A 6 9.19 11.68 10.60
CA ARG A 6 10.03 12.66 11.32
C ARG A 6 9.63 14.11 11.04
N PHE A 7 9.23 14.42 9.80
CA PHE A 7 8.98 15.79 9.36
C PHE A 7 7.51 16.22 9.44
N PHE A 8 6.58 15.27 9.47
CA PHE A 8 5.14 15.57 9.44
C PHE A 8 4.41 15.06 10.68
N ILE A 9 3.41 15.80 11.15
CA ILE A 9 2.63 15.49 12.37
C ILE A 9 1.13 15.52 12.03
N GLY A 10 0.32 14.70 12.73
CA GLY A 10 -1.14 14.71 12.67
C GLY A 10 -1.70 14.41 11.28
N LYS A 11 -2.74 15.14 10.87
CA LYS A 11 -3.42 14.95 9.56
C LYS A 11 -2.50 15.12 8.36
N TYR A 12 -1.48 15.99 8.46
CA TYR A 12 -0.49 16.17 7.38
C TYR A 12 0.35 14.92 7.17
N ARG A 13 0.74 14.22 8.23
CA ARG A 13 1.48 12.96 8.16
C ARG A 13 0.66 11.87 7.46
N THR A 14 -0.61 11.72 7.83
CA THR A 14 -1.52 10.76 7.20
C THR A 14 -1.69 11.06 5.70
N LYS A 15 -1.84 12.35 5.33
CA LYS A 15 -1.90 12.79 3.94
C LYS A 15 -0.62 12.43 3.17
N GLN A 16 0.56 12.65 3.76
CA GLN A 16 1.84 12.35 3.11
C GLN A 16 2.06 10.85 2.93
N PHE A 17 1.62 10.02 3.87
CA PHE A 17 1.62 8.57 3.68
C PHE A 17 0.69 8.15 2.54
N GLY A 18 -0.50 8.73 2.46
CA GLY A 18 -1.43 8.50 1.36
C GLY A 18 -0.84 8.90 0.01
N LEU A 19 -0.24 10.09 -0.08
CA LEU A 19 0.40 10.57 -1.30
C LEU A 19 1.60 9.70 -1.70
N SER A 20 2.44 9.28 -0.75
CA SER A 20 3.55 8.37 -1.01
C SER A 20 3.06 7.03 -1.55
N SER A 21 1.98 6.48 -0.97
CA SER A 21 1.32 5.27 -1.48
C SER A 21 0.78 5.48 -2.89
N ALA A 22 0.12 6.61 -3.15
CA ALA A 22 -0.40 6.93 -4.48
C ALA A 22 0.70 6.99 -5.54
N ILE A 23 1.82 7.67 -5.27
CA ILE A 23 2.96 7.75 -6.20
C ILE A 23 3.53 6.36 -6.49
N THR A 24 3.68 5.52 -5.46
CA THR A 24 4.17 4.13 -5.65
C THR A 24 3.23 3.35 -6.56
N ASN A 25 1.91 3.47 -6.37
CA ASN A 25 0.94 2.76 -7.19
C ASN A 25 0.84 3.30 -8.62
N VAL A 26 1.02 4.63 -8.86
CA VAL A 26 1.18 5.19 -10.22
C VAL A 26 2.33 4.51 -10.95
N THR A 27 3.47 4.37 -10.29
CA THR A 27 4.64 3.70 -10.87
C THR A 27 4.34 2.25 -11.23
N LEU A 28 3.61 1.52 -10.36
CA LEU A 28 3.18 0.15 -10.64
C LEU A 28 2.22 0.06 -11.83
N VAL A 29 1.24 0.96 -11.93
CA VAL A 29 0.32 1.02 -13.08
C VAL A 29 1.09 1.24 -14.38
N LEU A 30 2.00 2.21 -14.43
CA LEU A 30 2.81 2.48 -15.62
C LEU A 30 3.72 1.29 -15.96
N ALA A 31 4.35 0.68 -14.94
CA ALA A 31 5.21 -0.46 -15.14
C ALA A 31 4.45 -1.68 -15.67
N THR A 32 3.25 -1.98 -15.15
CA THR A 32 2.44 -3.14 -15.60
C THR A 32 1.94 -2.95 -17.02
N ILE A 33 1.49 -1.76 -17.40
CA ILE A 33 1.09 -1.45 -18.77
C ILE A 33 2.28 -1.61 -19.71
N LEU A 34 3.41 -0.99 -19.39
CA LEU A 34 4.63 -1.06 -20.21
C LEU A 34 5.11 -2.50 -20.35
N THR A 35 5.15 -3.26 -19.26
CA THR A 35 5.55 -4.66 -19.23
C THR A 35 4.63 -5.52 -20.11
N GLY A 36 3.31 -5.27 -20.07
CA GLY A 36 2.34 -5.99 -20.90
C GLY A 36 2.61 -5.81 -22.39
N TYR A 37 2.78 -4.57 -22.86
CA TYR A 37 3.11 -4.30 -24.25
C TYR A 37 4.48 -4.84 -24.66
N LEU A 38 5.50 -4.72 -23.81
CA LEU A 38 6.83 -5.25 -24.11
C LEU A 38 6.82 -6.78 -24.21
N ALA A 39 6.01 -7.46 -23.41
CA ALA A 39 5.88 -8.91 -23.43
C ALA A 39 5.23 -9.44 -24.72
N GLU A 40 4.33 -8.67 -25.34
CA GLU A 40 3.73 -9.03 -26.64
C GLU A 40 4.74 -8.98 -27.78
N VAL A 41 5.72 -8.06 -27.71
CA VAL A 41 6.78 -7.94 -28.73
C VAL A 41 7.85 -9.01 -28.53
N ASN A 42 8.36 -9.17 -27.33
CA ASN A 42 9.34 -10.18 -26.96
C ASN A 42 9.33 -10.42 -25.45
N TRP A 43 9.25 -11.68 -25.03
CA TRP A 43 9.18 -12.06 -23.62
C TRP A 43 10.40 -11.65 -22.77
N HIS A 44 11.53 -11.31 -23.39
CA HIS A 44 12.73 -10.80 -22.71
C HIS A 44 12.64 -9.28 -22.41
N LEU A 45 11.90 -8.51 -23.19
CA LEU A 45 11.83 -7.06 -23.07
C LEU A 45 11.28 -6.57 -21.70
N PRO A 46 10.31 -7.25 -21.05
CA PRO A 46 9.88 -6.90 -19.70
C PRO A 46 11.02 -6.79 -18.70
N PHE A 47 12.10 -7.57 -18.86
CA PHE A 47 13.26 -7.49 -17.97
C PHE A 47 13.99 -6.15 -18.05
N ALA A 48 13.86 -5.40 -19.15
CA ALA A 48 14.39 -4.04 -19.26
C ALA A 48 13.78 -3.08 -18.22
N VAL A 49 12.57 -3.33 -17.74
CA VAL A 49 11.92 -2.55 -16.68
C VAL A 49 12.72 -2.61 -15.38
N TYR A 50 13.45 -3.70 -15.12
CA TYR A 50 14.34 -3.83 -13.97
C TYR A 50 15.58 -2.91 -14.03
N LEU A 51 15.84 -2.25 -15.16
CA LEU A 51 16.88 -1.22 -15.27
C LEU A 51 16.43 0.15 -14.74
N LEU A 52 15.11 0.38 -14.56
CA LEU A 52 14.57 1.64 -14.02
C LEU A 52 15.17 2.04 -12.65
N PRO A 53 15.48 1.13 -11.71
CA PRO A 53 16.15 1.47 -10.46
C PRO A 53 17.52 2.14 -10.65
N LEU A 54 18.22 1.94 -11.77
CA LEU A 54 19.48 2.63 -12.07
C LEU A 54 19.27 4.15 -12.15
N ILE A 55 18.13 4.59 -12.69
CA ILE A 55 17.75 6.02 -12.72
C ILE A 55 17.63 6.55 -11.28
N SER A 56 17.02 5.77 -10.38
CA SER A 56 16.89 6.15 -8.96
C SER A 56 18.24 6.25 -8.26
N ILE A 57 19.22 5.41 -8.61
CA ILE A 57 20.59 5.49 -8.08
C ILE A 57 21.23 6.79 -8.53
N VAL A 58 21.15 7.15 -9.81
CA VAL A 58 21.69 8.40 -10.33
C VAL A 58 21.04 9.60 -9.64
N LEU A 59 19.69 9.60 -9.51
CA LEU A 59 18.97 10.68 -8.84
C LEU A 59 19.33 10.78 -7.35
N SER A 60 19.61 9.67 -6.66
CA SER A 60 19.97 9.68 -5.24
C SER A 60 21.28 10.41 -4.96
N VAL A 61 22.23 10.38 -5.90
CA VAL A 61 23.49 11.12 -5.79
C VAL A 61 23.24 12.63 -5.79
N TYR A 62 22.29 13.10 -6.63
CA TYR A 62 21.91 14.50 -6.66
C TYR A 62 21.17 14.93 -5.37
N LEU A 63 20.27 14.08 -4.86
CA LEU A 63 19.53 14.38 -3.64
C LEU A 63 20.45 14.55 -2.41
N LYS A 64 21.46 13.70 -2.26
CA LYS A 64 22.40 13.78 -1.14
C LYS A 64 23.11 15.13 -1.10
N ARG A 65 23.49 15.65 -2.26
CA ARG A 65 24.19 16.93 -2.38
C ARG A 65 23.31 18.14 -2.04
N SER A 66 21.99 18.04 -2.32
CA SER A 66 21.03 19.10 -1.98
C SER A 66 20.68 19.13 -0.49
N MET A 67 20.62 17.97 0.18
CA MET A 67 20.27 17.88 1.60
C MET A 67 21.41 18.28 2.55
N GLU A 68 22.66 18.25 2.09
CA GLU A 68 23.83 18.72 2.89
C GLU A 68 23.91 20.26 2.94
N ASN A 69 23.30 20.95 1.99
CA ASN A 69 23.36 22.41 1.86
C ASN A 69 22.15 23.16 2.42
N GLU A 70 21.08 22.47 2.80
CA GLU A 70 19.95 23.09 3.48
C GLU A 70 20.06 22.89 5.00
N PRO A 71 20.23 23.98 5.79
CA PRO A 71 19.96 23.89 7.22
C PRO A 71 18.54 23.41 7.36
N ALA A 72 18.30 22.44 8.26
CA ALA A 72 16.99 21.90 8.54
C ALA A 72 15.97 23.05 8.68
N ILE A 73 15.34 23.42 7.58
CA ILE A 73 14.24 24.39 7.58
C ILE A 73 13.05 23.65 8.19
N VAL A 74 13.09 23.51 9.51
CA VAL A 74 11.88 23.44 10.28
C VAL A 74 11.19 24.76 9.96
N SER A 75 10.28 24.74 9.02
CA SER A 75 9.39 25.86 8.76
C SER A 75 8.68 26.18 10.06
N LYS A 76 9.27 27.12 10.82
CA LYS A 76 8.68 27.73 12.04
C LYS A 76 7.53 28.66 11.68
N SER A 77 7.27 28.87 10.40
CA SER A 77 6.15 29.68 9.93
C SER A 77 4.91 28.80 9.88
N GLU A 78 4.03 29.06 10.83
CA GLU A 78 2.66 28.51 10.99
C GLU A 78 2.48 27.21 11.81
N VAL A 79 3.27 26.98 12.84
CA VAL A 79 2.77 26.23 13.97
C VAL A 79 1.95 27.17 14.86
N LYS A 80 0.75 27.53 14.43
CA LYS A 80 -0.30 27.95 15.34
C LYS A 80 -0.63 26.74 16.22
N ALA A 81 -0.32 26.90 17.50
CA ALA A 81 -0.74 26.14 18.69
C ALA A 81 -0.58 24.61 18.63
N PRO A 82 -0.16 23.98 19.71
CA PRO A 82 -0.14 22.54 19.79
C PRO A 82 -1.59 22.05 19.67
N VAL A 83 -1.97 21.61 18.47
CA VAL A 83 -3.10 20.70 18.33
C VAL A 83 -2.79 19.56 19.29
N ALA A 84 -3.64 19.41 20.29
CA ALA A 84 -3.52 18.46 21.38
C ALA A 84 -2.84 17.19 20.88
N ALA A 85 -1.68 16.90 21.44
CA ALA A 85 -0.99 15.65 21.16
C ALA A 85 -2.03 14.57 21.37
N ASP A 86 -2.35 13.83 20.30
CA ASP A 86 -3.17 12.64 20.45
C ASP A 86 -2.61 11.86 21.64
N PRO A 87 -3.47 11.28 22.51
CA PRO A 87 -3.00 10.58 23.69
C PRO A 87 -1.99 9.52 23.22
N VAL A 88 -0.72 9.84 23.42
CA VAL A 88 0.38 8.90 23.16
C VAL A 88 0.13 7.80 24.18
N THR A 89 -0.35 6.66 23.71
CA THR A 89 -0.35 5.44 24.50
C THR A 89 1.06 5.29 25.04
N VAL A 90 1.18 5.31 26.37
CA VAL A 90 2.48 5.31 27.05
C VAL A 90 3.32 4.21 26.44
N PRO A 91 4.47 4.49 25.81
CA PRO A 91 5.26 3.47 25.18
C PRO A 91 5.67 2.45 26.24
N GLY A 92 5.51 1.17 25.92
CA GLY A 92 5.91 0.08 26.80
C GLY A 92 7.38 0.17 27.22
N LYS A 93 7.82 -0.69 28.14
CA LYS A 93 9.17 -0.72 28.78
C LYS A 93 10.35 -0.48 27.82
N TYR A 94 10.16 -0.72 26.51
CA TYR A 94 11.18 -0.58 25.47
C TYR A 94 10.99 0.67 24.57
N GLY A 95 10.12 1.62 24.94
CA GLY A 95 9.80 2.78 24.10
C GLY A 95 8.96 2.43 22.85
N VAL A 96 8.35 1.26 22.85
CA VAL A 96 7.41 0.77 21.81
C VAL A 96 6.29 0.02 22.49
N ASP A 97 5.05 0.32 22.15
CA ASP A 97 3.90 -0.49 22.56
C ASP A 97 3.81 -1.73 21.66
N ILE A 98 4.47 -2.80 22.11
CA ILE A 98 4.59 -4.05 21.35
C ILE A 98 3.22 -4.65 21.06
N LYS A 99 2.26 -4.58 22.00
CA LYS A 99 0.93 -5.17 21.84
C LYS A 99 0.18 -4.52 20.67
N HIS A 100 0.11 -3.21 20.65
CA HIS A 100 -0.55 -2.47 19.57
C HIS A 100 0.22 -2.59 18.26
N LEU A 101 1.55 -2.61 18.29
CA LEU A 101 2.37 -2.83 17.11
C LEU A 101 2.08 -4.19 16.46
N VAL A 102 2.07 -5.27 17.24
CA VAL A 102 1.76 -6.63 16.73
C VAL A 102 0.33 -6.70 16.19
N GLN A 103 -0.64 -6.06 16.84
CA GLN A 103 -2.01 -5.98 16.31
C GLN A 103 -2.07 -5.30 14.94
N ILE A 104 -1.32 -4.19 14.75
CA ILE A 104 -1.25 -3.51 13.47
C ILE A 104 -0.56 -4.39 12.43
N MET A 105 0.54 -5.05 12.79
CA MET A 105 1.27 -5.98 11.91
C MET A 105 0.38 -7.13 11.43
N CYS A 106 -0.33 -7.80 12.34
CA CYS A 106 -1.24 -8.89 12.00
C CYS A 106 -2.40 -8.40 11.12
N PHE A 107 -3.02 -7.28 11.49
CA PHE A 107 -4.13 -6.70 10.72
C PHE A 107 -3.70 -6.32 9.30
N TYR A 108 -2.57 -5.61 9.19
CA TYR A 108 -2.07 -5.13 7.90
C TYR A 108 -1.53 -6.29 7.05
N GLY A 109 -0.81 -7.24 7.65
CA GLY A 109 -0.35 -8.45 6.98
C GLY A 109 -1.49 -9.30 6.44
N LEU A 110 -2.56 -9.50 7.23
CA LEU A 110 -3.75 -10.23 6.77
C LEU A 110 -4.46 -9.49 5.63
N ALA A 111 -4.64 -8.18 5.74
CA ALA A 111 -5.25 -7.37 4.68
C ALA A 111 -4.42 -7.44 3.39
N THR A 112 -3.09 -7.36 3.49
CA THR A 112 -2.17 -7.53 2.35
C THR A 112 -2.31 -8.92 1.74
N TYR A 113 -2.31 -9.97 2.56
CA TYR A 113 -2.45 -11.34 2.10
C TYR A 113 -3.73 -11.54 1.27
N LEU A 114 -4.89 -11.08 1.78
CA LEU A 114 -6.17 -11.16 1.06
C LEU A 114 -6.12 -10.45 -0.30
N VAL A 115 -5.48 -9.31 -0.36
CA VAL A 115 -5.40 -8.50 -1.58
C VAL A 115 -4.42 -9.11 -2.60
N ILE A 116 -3.30 -9.63 -2.13
CA ILE A 116 -2.28 -10.28 -2.98
C ILE A 116 -2.77 -11.61 -3.56
N ILE A 117 -3.57 -12.38 -2.83
CA ILE A 117 -4.24 -13.58 -3.38
C ILE A 117 -4.98 -13.22 -4.67
N VAL A 118 -5.76 -12.15 -4.65
CA VAL A 118 -6.53 -11.72 -5.83
C VAL A 118 -5.58 -11.31 -6.96
N SER A 119 -4.57 -10.49 -6.65
CA SER A 119 -3.62 -10.02 -7.65
C SER A 119 -2.87 -11.15 -8.36
N PHE A 120 -2.47 -12.20 -7.62
CA PHE A 120 -1.75 -13.35 -8.19
C PHE A 120 -2.65 -14.32 -8.95
N ASN A 121 -3.88 -14.52 -8.50
CA ASN A 121 -4.80 -15.47 -9.12
C ASN A 121 -5.63 -14.85 -10.26
N LEU A 122 -5.75 -13.54 -10.32
CA LEU A 122 -6.56 -12.85 -11.32
C LEU A 122 -6.18 -13.22 -12.77
N PRO A 123 -4.88 -13.28 -13.18
CA PRO A 123 -4.51 -13.68 -14.53
C PRO A 123 -4.94 -15.13 -14.87
N PHE A 124 -4.88 -16.04 -13.90
CA PHE A 124 -5.29 -17.43 -14.08
C PHE A 124 -6.81 -17.54 -14.24
N LEU A 125 -7.57 -16.82 -13.41
CA LEU A 125 -9.02 -16.74 -13.51
C LEU A 125 -9.46 -16.17 -14.86
N MET A 126 -8.82 -15.10 -15.32
CA MET A 126 -9.11 -14.50 -16.63
C MET A 126 -8.83 -15.45 -17.78
N LYS A 127 -7.74 -16.23 -17.69
CA LYS A 127 -7.40 -17.25 -18.67
C LYS A 127 -8.42 -18.39 -18.69
N GLU A 128 -8.88 -18.86 -17.53
CA GLU A 128 -9.92 -19.89 -17.40
C GLU A 128 -11.22 -19.45 -18.10
N TYR A 129 -11.60 -18.19 -17.95
CA TYR A 129 -12.77 -17.61 -18.61
C TYR A 129 -12.53 -17.25 -20.09
N LYS A 130 -11.36 -17.60 -20.65
CA LYS A 130 -10.96 -17.33 -22.04
C LYS A 130 -10.91 -15.84 -22.41
N PHE A 131 -10.65 -14.98 -21.44
CA PHE A 131 -10.42 -13.57 -21.70
C PHE A 131 -9.02 -13.33 -22.26
N THR A 132 -8.85 -12.24 -23.02
CA THR A 132 -7.57 -11.90 -23.63
C THR A 132 -6.53 -11.47 -22.59
N SER A 133 -5.25 -11.65 -22.90
CA SER A 133 -4.14 -11.21 -22.03
C SER A 133 -4.17 -9.70 -21.80
N GLY A 134 -4.58 -8.92 -22.81
CA GLY A 134 -4.75 -7.47 -22.68
C GLY A 134 -5.80 -7.10 -21.63
N ASN A 135 -6.92 -7.82 -21.56
CA ASN A 135 -7.96 -7.60 -20.55
C ASN A 135 -7.45 -7.94 -19.13
N SER A 136 -6.62 -8.97 -18.98
CA SER A 136 -5.98 -9.29 -17.70
C SER A 136 -5.08 -8.14 -17.22
N GLY A 137 -4.26 -7.60 -18.10
CA GLY A 137 -3.42 -6.44 -17.80
C GLY A 137 -4.24 -5.20 -17.43
N LEU A 138 -5.35 -4.97 -18.12
CA LEU A 138 -6.27 -3.87 -17.82
C LEU A 138 -6.91 -4.02 -16.42
N MET A 139 -7.37 -5.22 -16.05
CA MET A 139 -7.95 -5.48 -14.73
C MET A 139 -6.93 -5.27 -13.61
N ILE A 140 -5.68 -5.73 -13.81
CA ILE A 140 -4.59 -5.48 -12.85
C ILE A 140 -4.29 -3.99 -12.75
N SER A 141 -4.29 -3.27 -13.87
CA SER A 141 -4.09 -1.82 -13.88
C SER A 141 -5.20 -1.08 -13.16
N LEU A 142 -6.47 -1.47 -13.35
CA LEU A 142 -7.62 -0.94 -12.61
C LEU A 142 -7.50 -1.19 -11.10
N PHE A 143 -7.02 -2.37 -10.71
CA PHE A 143 -6.77 -2.70 -9.32
C PHE A 143 -5.73 -1.75 -8.68
N PHE A 144 -4.56 -1.53 -9.31
CA PHE A 144 -3.55 -0.60 -8.80
C PHE A 144 -4.02 0.86 -8.86
N LEU A 145 -4.78 1.24 -9.88
CA LEU A 145 -5.39 2.58 -9.98
C LEU A 145 -6.37 2.81 -8.82
N ALA A 146 -7.16 1.80 -8.47
CA ALA A 146 -8.08 1.86 -7.33
C ALA A 146 -7.35 1.94 -5.99
N ILE A 147 -6.17 1.31 -5.83
CA ILE A 147 -5.32 1.48 -4.64
C ILE A 147 -4.77 2.91 -4.55
N MET A 148 -4.47 3.52 -5.68
CA MET A 148 -3.95 4.88 -5.74
C MET A 148 -4.98 5.94 -5.33
N ALA A 149 -6.23 5.79 -5.77
CA ALA A 149 -7.27 6.81 -5.63
C ALA A 149 -7.50 7.30 -4.18
N PRO A 150 -7.59 6.44 -3.16
CA PRO A 150 -7.72 6.87 -1.77
C PRO A 150 -6.54 7.72 -1.28
N GLY A 151 -5.36 7.55 -1.83
CA GLY A 151 -4.17 8.32 -1.44
C GLY A 151 -4.36 9.84 -1.57
N PHE A 152 -5.16 10.29 -2.54
CA PHE A 152 -5.44 11.72 -2.76
C PHE A 152 -6.55 12.26 -1.84
N ILE A 153 -7.53 11.42 -1.49
CA ILE A 153 -8.72 11.81 -0.74
C ILE A 153 -8.78 11.21 0.67
N LEU A 154 -7.65 10.68 1.17
CA LEU A 154 -7.59 9.92 2.40
C LEU A 154 -8.14 10.68 3.61
N ASN A 155 -7.80 11.97 3.75
CA ASN A 155 -8.30 12.79 4.85
C ASN A 155 -9.82 12.92 4.83
N GLN A 156 -10.41 13.09 3.64
CA GLN A 156 -11.86 13.17 3.46
C GLN A 156 -12.54 11.85 3.85
N ILE A 157 -11.95 10.71 3.46
CA ILE A 157 -12.45 9.38 3.83
C ILE A 157 -12.38 9.18 5.34
N VAL A 158 -11.26 9.54 5.96
CA VAL A 158 -11.06 9.40 7.41
C VAL A 158 -11.98 10.34 8.19
N ASP A 159 -12.18 11.58 7.73
CA ASP A 159 -13.09 12.53 8.36
C ASP A 159 -14.57 12.09 8.23
N LEU A 160 -14.96 11.48 7.11
CA LEU A 160 -16.30 10.96 6.86
C LEU A 160 -16.61 9.72 7.73
N PHE A 161 -15.75 8.72 7.72
CA PHE A 161 -16.00 7.43 8.39
C PHE A 161 -15.41 7.34 9.80
N LYS A 162 -14.52 8.25 10.18
CA LYS A 162 -13.89 8.33 11.51
C LYS A 162 -13.38 6.96 12.00
N GLN A 163 -13.93 6.47 13.10
CA GLN A 163 -13.54 5.18 13.70
C GLN A 163 -13.97 3.96 12.85
N LYS A 164 -14.98 4.11 12.00
CA LYS A 164 -15.50 3.04 11.14
C LYS A 164 -14.70 2.84 9.86
N THR A 165 -13.72 3.71 9.55
CA THR A 165 -12.93 3.66 8.31
C THR A 165 -12.32 2.27 8.07
N LYS A 166 -11.76 1.62 9.08
CA LYS A 166 -11.20 0.26 8.95
C LYS A 166 -12.26 -0.76 8.56
N PHE A 167 -13.43 -0.70 9.19
CA PHE A 167 -14.53 -1.62 8.92
C PHE A 167 -15.08 -1.44 7.50
N VAL A 168 -15.29 -0.20 7.08
CA VAL A 168 -15.75 0.13 5.73
C VAL A 168 -14.75 -0.35 4.67
N SER A 169 -13.43 -0.17 4.92
CA SER A 169 -12.39 -0.64 4.01
C SER A 169 -12.35 -2.17 3.91
N LEU A 170 -12.48 -2.88 5.02
CA LEU A 170 -12.56 -4.35 5.01
C LEU A 170 -13.84 -4.84 4.32
N LEU A 171 -14.97 -4.16 4.54
CA LEU A 171 -16.21 -4.47 3.87
C LEU A 171 -16.09 -4.29 2.35
N ALA A 172 -15.42 -3.22 1.90
CA ALA A 172 -15.16 -3.00 0.49
C ALA A 172 -14.31 -4.15 -0.10
N ILE A 173 -13.25 -4.59 0.59
CA ILE A 173 -12.45 -5.75 0.17
C ILE A 173 -13.33 -7.01 0.08
N ALA A 174 -14.12 -7.29 1.12
CA ALA A 174 -15.00 -8.48 1.15
C ALA A 174 -16.03 -8.47 0.02
N LEU A 175 -16.67 -7.32 -0.23
CA LEU A 175 -17.62 -7.15 -1.35
C LEU A 175 -16.93 -7.34 -2.70
N GLY A 176 -15.71 -6.79 -2.86
CA GLY A 176 -14.94 -6.96 -4.09
C GLY A 176 -14.56 -8.43 -4.33
N MET A 177 -14.13 -9.15 -3.28
CA MET A 177 -13.85 -10.59 -3.38
C MET A 177 -15.10 -11.40 -3.71
N ALA A 178 -16.24 -11.10 -3.08
CA ALA A 178 -17.52 -11.75 -3.37
C ALA A 178 -17.95 -11.51 -4.82
N LEU A 179 -17.77 -10.28 -5.35
CA LEU A 179 -18.04 -9.97 -6.75
C LEU A 179 -17.18 -10.81 -7.70
N ILE A 180 -15.89 -10.94 -7.44
CA ILE A 180 -14.98 -11.75 -8.26
C ILE A 180 -15.38 -13.24 -8.22
N LEU A 181 -15.74 -13.77 -7.05
CA LEU A 181 -16.13 -15.18 -6.89
C LEU A 181 -17.43 -15.54 -7.62
N ILE A 182 -18.42 -14.63 -7.62
CA ILE A 182 -19.75 -14.90 -8.19
C ILE A 182 -19.76 -14.59 -9.69
N SER A 183 -18.92 -13.67 -10.15
CA SER A 183 -19.00 -13.10 -11.49
C SER A 183 -18.18 -13.88 -12.50
N ARG A 184 -18.76 -14.01 -13.71
CA ARG A 184 -18.07 -14.55 -14.91
C ARG A 184 -17.92 -13.52 -16.03
N THR A 185 -18.24 -12.26 -15.74
CA THR A 185 -18.18 -11.17 -16.72
C THR A 185 -17.03 -10.22 -16.38
N GLU A 186 -16.32 -9.76 -17.40
CA GLU A 186 -15.18 -8.84 -17.25
C GLU A 186 -15.51 -7.60 -16.41
N TRP A 187 -16.66 -6.98 -16.67
CA TRP A 187 -17.08 -5.75 -15.99
C TRP A 187 -17.25 -5.92 -14.48
N LEU A 188 -17.84 -7.04 -14.06
CA LEU A 188 -18.04 -7.32 -12.63
C LEU A 188 -16.75 -7.72 -11.93
N ILE A 189 -15.84 -8.42 -12.62
CA ILE A 189 -14.50 -8.71 -12.13
C ILE A 189 -13.72 -7.41 -11.96
N GLY A 190 -13.78 -6.50 -12.96
CA GLY A 190 -13.15 -5.18 -12.88
C GLY A 190 -13.71 -4.34 -11.73
N LEU A 191 -15.03 -4.35 -11.52
CA LEU A 191 -15.66 -3.68 -10.38
C LEU A 191 -15.18 -4.29 -9.05
N GLY A 192 -15.07 -5.61 -8.95
CA GLY A 192 -14.47 -6.29 -7.80
C GLY A 192 -13.05 -5.84 -7.52
N CYS A 193 -12.21 -5.75 -8.55
CA CYS A 193 -10.85 -5.22 -8.45
C CYS A 193 -10.83 -3.77 -7.92
N ILE A 194 -11.74 -2.93 -8.37
CA ILE A 194 -11.87 -1.54 -7.88
C ILE A 194 -12.22 -1.52 -6.39
N PHE A 195 -13.20 -2.31 -5.95
CA PHE A 195 -13.58 -2.36 -4.52
C PHE A 195 -12.42 -2.85 -3.64
N ILE A 196 -11.72 -3.90 -4.05
CA ILE A 196 -10.57 -4.45 -3.30
C ILE A 196 -9.44 -3.43 -3.25
N GLY A 197 -9.08 -2.85 -4.40
CA GLY A 197 -8.03 -1.85 -4.50
C GLY A 197 -8.32 -0.62 -3.65
N PHE A 198 -9.53 -0.08 -3.73
CA PHE A 198 -9.95 1.07 -2.93
C PHE A 198 -9.87 0.79 -1.43
N GLY A 199 -10.40 -0.36 -0.97
CA GLY A 199 -10.34 -0.76 0.43
C GLY A 199 -8.90 -0.86 0.95
N TYR A 200 -8.01 -1.48 0.20
CA TYR A 200 -6.60 -1.62 0.58
C TYR A 200 -5.85 -0.29 0.55
N GLY A 201 -6.14 0.55 -0.45
CA GLY A 201 -5.53 1.88 -0.58
C GLY A 201 -5.83 2.81 0.60
N VAL A 202 -6.93 2.56 1.35
CA VAL A 202 -7.23 3.24 2.61
C VAL A 202 -6.49 2.59 3.79
N ILE A 203 -6.40 1.25 3.84
CA ILE A 203 -5.81 0.53 4.97
C ILE A 203 -4.32 0.82 5.11
N GLN A 204 -3.57 0.81 4.01
CA GLN A 204 -2.12 0.95 4.00
C GLN A 204 -1.61 2.22 4.69
N PRO A 205 -2.02 3.44 4.28
CA PRO A 205 -1.53 4.66 4.92
C PRO A 205 -2.02 4.83 6.36
N ILE A 206 -3.22 4.31 6.70
CA ILE A 206 -3.73 4.31 8.07
C ILE A 206 -2.91 3.38 8.96
N ALA A 207 -2.49 2.22 8.47
CA ALA A 207 -1.62 1.32 9.19
C ALA A 207 -0.28 2.00 9.52
N TYR A 208 0.32 2.68 8.56
CA TYR A 208 1.56 3.43 8.77
C TYR A 208 1.38 4.59 9.77
N ASP A 209 0.32 5.39 9.64
CA ASP A 209 0.05 6.48 10.59
C ASP A 209 -0.16 5.95 12.02
N LYS A 210 -0.93 4.86 12.18
CA LYS A 210 -1.11 4.25 13.49
C LYS A 210 0.17 3.69 14.08
N THR A 211 1.02 3.10 13.25
CA THR A 211 2.33 2.58 13.68
C THR A 211 3.20 3.68 14.27
N THR A 212 3.18 4.89 13.71
CA THR A 212 3.96 6.01 14.25
C THR A 212 3.53 6.45 15.65
N ARG A 213 2.33 6.07 16.07
CA ARG A 213 1.77 6.37 17.41
C ARG A 213 2.10 5.29 18.45
N THR A 214 2.66 4.15 18.02
CA THR A 214 3.01 3.04 18.92
C THR A 214 4.44 3.09 19.44
N ALA A 215 5.24 4.05 18.99
CA ALA A 215 6.65 4.15 19.34
C ALA A 215 7.07 5.58 19.62
N ILE A 216 8.10 5.74 20.48
CA ILE A 216 8.77 7.03 20.69
C ILE A 216 9.48 7.47 19.39
N PRO A 217 9.71 8.80 19.20
CA PRO A 217 10.24 9.34 17.94
C PRO A 217 11.49 8.64 17.43
N GLU A 218 12.41 8.21 18.30
CA GLU A 218 13.66 7.55 17.96
C GLU A 218 13.43 6.14 17.39
N LYS A 219 12.33 5.48 17.77
CA LYS A 219 12.01 4.10 17.38
C LYS A 219 10.90 3.96 16.33
N VAL A 220 10.27 5.06 15.93
CA VAL A 220 9.21 5.06 14.90
C VAL A 220 9.69 4.42 13.59
N THR A 221 10.90 4.72 13.16
CA THR A 221 11.45 4.13 11.92
C THR A 221 11.58 2.61 12.03
N LEU A 222 11.99 2.11 13.20
CA LEU A 222 12.08 0.67 13.48
C LEU A 222 10.69 0.02 13.48
N ALA A 223 9.72 0.62 14.16
CA ALA A 223 8.34 0.12 14.18
C ALA A 223 7.73 0.06 12.77
N LEU A 224 7.94 1.09 11.95
CA LEU A 224 7.53 1.10 10.54
C LEU A 224 8.23 -0.01 9.74
N ALA A 225 9.53 -0.26 9.98
CA ALA A 225 10.26 -1.32 9.31
C ALA A 225 9.66 -2.70 9.62
N PHE A 226 9.25 -2.98 10.86
CA PHE A 226 8.58 -4.23 11.22
C PHE A 226 7.22 -4.38 10.52
N VAL A 227 6.42 -3.32 10.45
CA VAL A 227 5.13 -3.36 9.74
C VAL A 227 5.33 -3.60 8.24
N MET A 228 6.34 -2.96 7.63
CA MET A 228 6.71 -3.19 6.22
C MET A 228 7.25 -4.61 6.01
N ALA A 229 8.08 -5.12 6.92
CA ALA A 229 8.57 -6.50 6.86
C ALA A 229 7.42 -7.51 6.90
N MET A 230 6.40 -7.29 7.74
CA MET A 230 5.20 -8.13 7.78
C MET A 230 4.40 -8.08 6.48
N ASN A 231 4.33 -6.91 5.84
CA ASN A 231 3.72 -6.76 4.52
C ASN A 231 4.44 -7.62 3.46
N TYR A 232 5.76 -7.53 3.40
CA TYR A 232 6.54 -8.34 2.45
C TYR A 232 6.51 -9.83 2.77
N LEU A 233 6.45 -10.19 4.06
CA LEU A 233 6.26 -11.57 4.49
C LEU A 233 4.91 -12.13 4.01
N ALA A 234 3.84 -11.35 4.11
CA ALA A 234 2.52 -11.75 3.60
C ALA A 234 2.54 -11.97 2.08
N ILE A 235 3.26 -11.12 1.32
CA ILE A 235 3.44 -11.27 -0.13
C ILE A 235 4.24 -12.54 -0.44
N LEU A 236 5.35 -12.77 0.28
CA LEU A 236 6.22 -13.92 0.08
C LEU A 236 5.51 -15.25 0.38
N LEU A 237 4.74 -15.30 1.45
CA LEU A 237 4.04 -16.52 1.88
C LEU A 237 2.81 -16.84 1.03
N CYS A 238 2.25 -15.84 0.34
CA CYS A 238 1.00 -16.00 -0.41
C CYS A 238 1.03 -17.17 -1.40
N PRO A 239 1.99 -17.32 -2.33
CA PRO A 239 2.00 -18.43 -3.28
C PRO A 239 2.15 -19.79 -2.58
N PHE A 240 2.98 -19.90 -1.53
CA PHE A 240 3.17 -21.16 -0.79
C PHE A 240 1.89 -21.61 -0.08
N ILE A 241 1.15 -20.67 0.51
CA ILE A 241 -0.12 -20.98 1.18
C ILE A 241 -1.18 -21.40 0.15
N ILE A 242 -1.24 -20.73 -1.00
CA ILE A 242 -2.16 -21.10 -2.08
C ILE A 242 -1.86 -22.52 -2.58
N ASP A 243 -0.60 -22.81 -2.89
CA ASP A 243 -0.16 -24.12 -3.37
C ASP A 243 -0.46 -25.22 -2.37
N PHE A 244 -0.22 -24.98 -1.08
CA PHE A 244 -0.57 -25.89 0.00
C PHE A 244 -2.07 -26.22 0.02
N PHE A 245 -2.95 -25.22 -0.09
CA PHE A 245 -4.39 -25.48 -0.12
C PHE A 245 -4.83 -26.18 -1.40
N GLN A 246 -4.23 -25.88 -2.55
CA GLN A 246 -4.51 -26.57 -3.82
C GLN A 246 -4.06 -28.05 -3.80
N SER A 247 -3.02 -28.37 -3.04
CA SER A 247 -2.56 -29.76 -2.91
C SER A 247 -3.45 -30.65 -2.02
N ILE A 248 -4.33 -30.05 -1.21
CA ILE A 248 -5.25 -30.76 -0.30
C ILE A 248 -6.64 -30.93 -0.93
N LEU A 249 -7.03 -30.05 -1.85
CA LEU A 249 -8.33 -30.06 -2.55
C LEU A 249 -8.30 -30.93 -3.80
#